data_fcb1a3fecb09e9dc3b8f7043ff2b2074
#
_entry.id   fcb1a3fecb09e9dc3b8f7043ff2b2074
#
_cell.length_a   1.000
_cell.length_b   1.000
_cell.length_c   1.000
_cell.angle_alpha   90.00
_cell.angle_beta   90.00
_cell.angle_gamma   90.00
#
_symmetry.space_group_name_H-M   'P 1'
#
loop_
_entity.id
_entity.type
_entity.pdbx_description
1 polymer ?
#
loop_
_entity_poly.entity_id
_entity_poly.type
_entity_poly.pdbx_seq_one_letter_code
_entity_poly.pdbx_strand_id
1 'polypeptide(L)'
;MQWSTDEPVLVEDVAGSARPAAYYLAESRDGLYVPYVVRTPAGEGRFPFVFLAYGNGGGGIDWLRHWVHDRPYLMERLLAAGYACGWGRYRTEVDLGFNHGGPLMVDGRQGMEVMNRSPLEFEDELAILGHVRRHPQVDADNLGHVGISHAGEMLFKLAFRYPGMLRAGVASEPANHEFLDLRLGDVAPVNPETGLRDIEEMQLQDPQWVRARTNLPLARERITPIDVPILVMGRDGDHLQGIFRVSYELLKEGGKDAEWVSWDHPLHGYLAPLAADRAAGRDDIQERAIDGVIAFLDRYMKPGGQRAQPAPKQAKLP
;
A
#
# COMPACT_ATOMS: atom_id res chain seq x y z
N MET A 1 -21.95 8.10 -25.68
CA MET A 1 -21.82 6.79 -25.05
C MET A 1 -21.25 7.08 -23.68
N GLN A 2 -22.00 6.88 -22.62
CA GLN A 2 -21.51 7.12 -21.26
C GLN A 2 -20.78 5.85 -20.85
N TRP A 3 -19.49 5.93 -20.63
CA TRP A 3 -18.71 4.79 -20.12
C TRP A 3 -19.17 4.52 -18.70
N SER A 4 -19.65 3.30 -18.43
CA SER A 4 -19.88 2.84 -17.08
C SER A 4 -18.56 2.35 -16.51
N THR A 5 -18.08 2.96 -15.46
CA THR A 5 -16.89 2.50 -14.73
C THR A 5 -17.23 1.34 -13.77
N ASP A 6 -18.52 1.03 -13.63
CA ASP A 6 -19.01 -0.03 -12.74
C ASP A 6 -18.90 -1.44 -13.37
N GLU A 7 -18.64 -1.52 -14.68
CA GLU A 7 -18.40 -2.77 -15.39
C GLU A 7 -16.91 -3.02 -15.59
N PRO A 8 -16.44 -4.27 -15.54
CA PRO A 8 -15.04 -4.57 -15.80
C PRO A 8 -14.69 -4.28 -17.27
N VAL A 9 -13.55 -3.65 -17.50
CA VAL A 9 -13.01 -3.43 -18.84
C VAL A 9 -12.33 -4.66 -19.40
N LEU A 10 -11.95 -5.59 -18.53
CA LEU A 10 -11.29 -6.85 -18.87
C LEU A 10 -11.60 -7.88 -17.79
N VAL A 11 -11.81 -9.14 -18.18
CA VAL A 11 -11.87 -10.28 -17.25
C VAL A 11 -10.95 -11.37 -17.78
N GLU A 12 -10.07 -11.87 -16.92
CA GLU A 12 -9.10 -12.92 -17.28
C GLU A 12 -9.12 -14.06 -16.27
N ASP A 13 -8.92 -15.26 -16.77
CA ASP A 13 -8.66 -16.41 -15.93
C ASP A 13 -7.24 -16.35 -15.35
N VAL A 14 -7.09 -16.72 -14.09
CA VAL A 14 -5.79 -16.77 -13.42
C VAL A 14 -5.34 -18.22 -13.30
N ALA A 15 -4.16 -18.52 -13.84
CA ALA A 15 -3.64 -19.88 -13.86
C ALA A 15 -3.59 -20.51 -12.46
N GLY A 16 -4.15 -21.71 -12.33
CA GLY A 16 -4.19 -22.43 -11.05
C GLY A 16 -5.25 -21.93 -10.07
N SER A 17 -6.09 -20.96 -10.45
CA SER A 17 -7.19 -20.46 -9.64
C SER A 17 -8.55 -20.72 -10.28
N ALA A 18 -9.55 -21.02 -9.47
CA ALA A 18 -10.95 -21.07 -9.91
C ALA A 18 -11.62 -19.69 -9.95
N ARG A 19 -10.89 -18.62 -9.61
CA ARG A 19 -11.43 -17.25 -9.48
C ARG A 19 -10.78 -16.33 -10.51
N PRO A 20 -11.56 -15.78 -11.45
CA PRO A 20 -11.03 -14.84 -12.44
C PRO A 20 -10.59 -13.52 -11.78
N ALA A 21 -9.86 -12.75 -12.54
CA ALA A 21 -9.50 -11.36 -12.24
C ALA A 21 -10.36 -10.44 -13.11
N ALA A 22 -11.09 -9.54 -12.48
CA ALA A 22 -11.89 -8.51 -13.16
C ALA A 22 -11.21 -7.15 -12.98
N TYR A 23 -10.86 -6.51 -14.09
CA TYR A 23 -10.14 -5.23 -14.13
C TYR A 23 -11.12 -4.10 -14.39
N TYR A 24 -10.97 -3.05 -13.63
CA TYR A 24 -11.82 -1.87 -13.66
C TYR A 24 -11.00 -0.60 -13.81
N LEU A 25 -11.69 0.48 -14.12
CA LEU A 25 -11.12 1.83 -14.15
C LEU A 25 -11.92 2.72 -13.19
N ALA A 26 -11.24 3.31 -12.22
CA ALA A 26 -11.82 4.31 -11.34
C ALA A 26 -11.55 5.70 -11.89
N GLU A 27 -12.56 6.54 -11.98
CA GLU A 27 -12.39 7.94 -12.31
C GLU A 27 -11.81 8.68 -11.12
N SER A 28 -10.63 9.24 -11.28
CA SER A 28 -9.96 10.05 -10.28
C SER A 28 -10.51 11.49 -10.30
N ARG A 29 -10.19 12.27 -9.29
CA ARG A 29 -10.69 13.63 -9.09
C ARG A 29 -10.40 14.59 -10.25
N ASP A 30 -9.32 14.35 -10.96
CA ASP A 30 -8.92 15.14 -12.14
C ASP A 30 -9.55 14.66 -13.47
N GLY A 31 -10.45 13.66 -13.39
CA GLY A 31 -11.15 13.09 -14.55
C GLY A 31 -10.35 12.07 -15.33
N LEU A 32 -9.17 11.68 -14.88
CA LEU A 32 -8.43 10.56 -15.45
C LEU A 32 -8.85 9.23 -14.81
N TYR A 33 -8.64 8.15 -15.56
CA TYR A 33 -9.01 6.81 -15.13
C TYR A 33 -7.80 6.03 -14.63
N VAL A 34 -7.91 5.49 -13.43
CA VAL A 34 -6.87 4.69 -12.79
C VAL A 34 -7.30 3.23 -12.67
N PRO A 35 -6.44 2.29 -13.03
CA PRO A 35 -6.82 0.89 -13.08
C PRO A 35 -6.71 0.21 -11.71
N TYR A 36 -7.61 -0.74 -11.50
CA TYR A 36 -7.57 -1.66 -10.38
C TYR A 36 -8.17 -3.01 -10.76
N VAL A 37 -7.89 -4.04 -10.01
CA VAL A 37 -8.43 -5.37 -10.21
C VAL A 37 -9.19 -5.81 -8.96
N VAL A 38 -10.27 -6.57 -9.17
CA VAL A 38 -11.01 -7.21 -8.08
C VAL A 38 -11.07 -8.71 -8.33
N ARG A 39 -10.82 -9.46 -7.27
CA ARG A 39 -11.08 -10.91 -7.22
C ARG A 39 -11.90 -11.20 -5.98
N THR A 40 -12.87 -12.10 -6.11
CA THR A 40 -13.79 -12.42 -5.02
C THR A 40 -13.75 -13.92 -4.69
N PRO A 41 -13.94 -14.31 -3.42
CA PRO A 41 -14.08 -15.72 -3.04
C PRO A 41 -15.24 -16.41 -3.75
N ALA A 42 -15.31 -17.72 -3.63
CA ALA A 42 -16.49 -18.47 -4.03
C ALA A 42 -17.66 -18.21 -3.09
N GLY A 43 -18.87 -18.20 -3.63
CA GLY A 43 -20.09 -18.01 -2.85
C GLY A 43 -20.84 -16.74 -3.20
N GLU A 44 -22.00 -16.61 -2.57
CA GLU A 44 -22.87 -15.44 -2.70
C GLU A 44 -22.69 -14.52 -1.49
N GLY A 45 -23.02 -13.24 -1.67
CA GLY A 45 -22.99 -12.24 -0.61
C GLY A 45 -21.87 -11.22 -0.78
N ARG A 46 -21.62 -10.49 0.29
CA ARG A 46 -20.58 -9.45 0.36
C ARG A 46 -19.44 -9.93 1.23
N PHE A 47 -18.23 -9.71 0.75
CA PHE A 47 -16.99 -10.10 1.41
C PHE A 47 -16.24 -8.86 1.91
N PRO A 48 -15.57 -8.94 3.07
CA PRO A 48 -14.60 -7.92 3.43
C PRO A 48 -13.54 -7.82 2.33
N PHE A 49 -13.12 -6.60 2.01
CA PHE A 49 -12.19 -6.35 0.90
C PHE A 49 -10.83 -5.90 1.40
N VAL A 50 -9.78 -6.50 0.85
CA VAL A 50 -8.40 -6.10 1.11
C VAL A 50 -7.81 -5.45 -0.15
N PHE A 51 -7.57 -4.14 -0.05
CA PHE A 51 -6.88 -3.38 -1.07
C PHE A 51 -5.38 -3.66 -0.98
N LEU A 52 -4.77 -4.00 -2.11
CA LEU A 52 -3.35 -4.28 -2.25
C LEU A 52 -2.69 -3.20 -3.09
N ALA A 53 -1.57 -2.67 -2.63
CA ALA A 53 -0.77 -1.71 -3.37
C ALA A 53 0.72 -1.94 -3.14
N TYR A 54 1.55 -1.63 -4.14
CA TYR A 54 2.99 -1.86 -4.08
C TYR A 54 3.78 -0.73 -4.72
N GLY A 55 4.81 -0.30 -3.99
CA GLY A 55 5.87 0.57 -4.47
C GLY A 55 5.37 1.89 -5.05
N ASN A 56 6.15 2.46 -5.92
CA ASN A 56 5.74 3.62 -6.69
C ASN A 56 4.71 3.20 -7.74
N GLY A 57 3.76 4.05 -8.03
CA GLY A 57 2.71 3.80 -9.02
C GLY A 57 3.24 3.63 -10.45
N GLY A 58 2.34 3.68 -11.42
CA GLY A 58 2.67 3.62 -12.84
C GLY A 58 2.53 2.25 -13.49
N GLY A 59 2.73 2.20 -14.81
CA GLY A 59 2.58 1.00 -15.61
C GLY A 59 1.14 0.57 -15.89
N GLY A 60 0.16 1.24 -15.31
CA GLY A 60 -1.26 1.07 -15.65
C GLY A 60 -1.78 -0.36 -15.53
N ILE A 61 -2.67 -0.75 -16.46
CA ILE A 61 -3.32 -2.06 -16.47
C ILE A 61 -2.33 -3.21 -16.75
N ASP A 62 -1.27 -2.96 -17.52
CA ASP A 62 -0.27 -3.99 -17.83
C ASP A 62 0.51 -4.39 -16.58
N TRP A 63 0.81 -3.43 -15.70
CA TRP A 63 1.41 -3.71 -14.40
C TRP A 63 0.48 -4.60 -13.56
N LEU A 64 -0.83 -4.29 -13.51
CA LEU A 64 -1.80 -5.08 -12.74
C LEU A 64 -1.89 -6.51 -13.26
N ARG A 65 -1.93 -6.70 -14.60
CA ARG A 65 -1.95 -8.01 -15.21
C ARG A 65 -0.71 -8.82 -14.85
N HIS A 66 0.48 -8.22 -14.97
CA HIS A 66 1.73 -8.83 -14.53
C HIS A 66 1.67 -9.25 -13.06
N TRP A 67 1.21 -8.39 -12.17
CA TRP A 67 1.13 -8.70 -10.74
C TRP A 67 0.09 -9.77 -10.40
N VAL A 68 -1.03 -9.79 -11.09
CA VAL A 68 -2.06 -10.82 -10.91
C VAL A 68 -1.58 -12.20 -11.38
N HIS A 69 -0.86 -12.26 -12.51
CA HIS A 69 -0.44 -13.52 -13.10
C HIS A 69 0.89 -14.05 -12.56
N ASP A 70 1.84 -13.17 -12.32
CA ASP A 70 3.19 -13.57 -11.88
C ASP A 70 3.36 -13.55 -10.36
N ARG A 71 2.47 -12.88 -9.62
CA ARG A 71 2.48 -12.79 -8.16
C ARG A 71 1.11 -13.12 -7.53
N PRO A 72 0.43 -14.21 -7.95
CA PRO A 72 -0.94 -14.49 -7.51
C PRO A 72 -1.04 -14.90 -6.04
N TYR A 73 0.05 -15.34 -5.43
CA TYR A 73 0.03 -16.11 -4.19
C TYR A 73 -0.64 -15.38 -3.02
N LEU A 74 -0.30 -14.12 -2.78
CA LEU A 74 -0.95 -13.34 -1.70
C LEU A 74 -2.46 -13.23 -1.93
N MET A 75 -2.89 -12.97 -3.18
CA MET A 75 -4.32 -12.91 -3.49
C MET A 75 -5.01 -14.27 -3.28
N GLU A 76 -4.39 -15.37 -3.70
CA GLU A 76 -4.95 -16.72 -3.48
C GLU A 76 -5.13 -17.03 -2.00
N ARG A 77 -4.17 -16.63 -1.15
CA ARG A 77 -4.25 -16.80 0.30
C ARG A 77 -5.38 -15.97 0.91
N LEU A 78 -5.56 -14.72 0.47
CA LEU A 78 -6.66 -13.86 0.90
C LEU A 78 -8.02 -14.40 0.44
N LEU A 79 -8.14 -14.85 -0.81
CA LEU A 79 -9.36 -15.47 -1.33
C LEU A 79 -9.73 -16.73 -0.53
N ALA A 80 -8.75 -17.60 -0.25
CA ALA A 80 -8.95 -18.80 0.57
C ALA A 80 -9.35 -18.48 2.00
N ALA A 81 -8.88 -17.35 2.53
CA ALA A 81 -9.29 -16.83 3.83
C ALA A 81 -10.66 -16.11 3.82
N GLY A 82 -11.34 -16.02 2.67
CA GLY A 82 -12.68 -15.43 2.55
C GLY A 82 -12.70 -13.92 2.36
N TYR A 83 -11.59 -13.32 1.93
CA TYR A 83 -11.51 -11.90 1.57
C TYR A 83 -11.67 -11.72 0.06
N ALA A 84 -12.51 -10.78 -0.36
CA ALA A 84 -12.32 -10.16 -1.66
C ALA A 84 -11.03 -9.34 -1.61
N CYS A 85 -10.28 -9.30 -2.70
CA CYS A 85 -9.03 -8.57 -2.72
C CYS A 85 -8.71 -8.03 -4.11
N GLY A 86 -7.83 -7.05 -4.17
CA GLY A 86 -7.42 -6.51 -5.46
C GLY A 86 -6.23 -5.57 -5.38
N TRP A 87 -5.40 -5.60 -6.43
CA TRP A 87 -4.34 -4.63 -6.63
C TRP A 87 -4.91 -3.35 -7.24
N GLY A 88 -4.52 -2.21 -6.68
CA GLY A 88 -4.71 -0.92 -7.30
C GLY A 88 -3.40 -0.38 -7.83
N ARG A 89 -3.48 0.42 -8.90
CA ARG A 89 -2.30 1.04 -9.49
C ARG A 89 -2.52 2.54 -9.66
N TYR A 90 -2.14 3.29 -8.65
CA TYR A 90 -2.15 4.75 -8.67
C TYR A 90 -1.07 5.31 -9.60
N ARG A 91 -1.26 6.51 -10.05
CA ARG A 91 -0.25 7.26 -10.81
C ARG A 91 0.83 7.76 -9.85
N THR A 92 2.03 7.90 -10.37
CA THR A 92 3.07 8.66 -9.69
C THR A 92 3.46 9.85 -10.54
N GLU A 93 4.18 10.77 -9.97
CA GLU A 93 4.84 11.84 -10.73
C GLU A 93 5.71 11.28 -11.85
N VAL A 94 6.22 10.07 -11.65
CA VAL A 94 6.99 9.32 -12.62
C VAL A 94 6.18 9.05 -13.89
N ASP A 95 4.89 8.86 -13.81
CA ASP A 95 4.05 8.55 -14.97
C ASP A 95 3.59 9.79 -15.75
N LEU A 96 3.65 10.95 -15.15
CA LEU A 96 3.22 12.20 -15.76
C LEU A 96 4.20 12.72 -16.83
N GLY A 97 4.46 11.91 -17.82
CA GLY A 97 5.38 12.21 -18.91
C GLY A 97 6.80 11.78 -18.67
N PHE A 98 7.06 11.23 -17.55
CA PHE A 98 8.35 10.89 -17.05
C PHE A 98 8.97 9.65 -17.68
N ASN A 99 8.25 8.58 -17.75
CA ASN A 99 8.70 7.38 -18.44
C ASN A 99 8.99 7.61 -19.93
N HIS A 100 8.66 8.80 -20.41
CA HIS A 100 8.91 9.25 -21.76
C HIS A 100 10.05 10.23 -21.87
N GLY A 101 10.87 10.37 -20.82
CA GLY A 101 12.06 11.22 -20.84
C GLY A 101 11.78 12.71 -20.85
N GLY A 102 10.63 13.13 -20.36
CA GLY A 102 10.32 14.55 -20.20
C GLY A 102 11.22 15.22 -19.15
N PRO A 103 11.73 16.42 -19.42
CA PRO A 103 12.66 17.10 -18.51
C PRO A 103 12.07 17.44 -17.12
N LEU A 104 10.77 17.46 -16.99
CA LEU A 104 10.09 17.70 -15.72
C LEU A 104 10.26 16.59 -14.68
N MET A 105 10.87 15.49 -15.11
CA MET A 105 10.87 14.30 -14.29
C MET A 105 12.24 13.78 -13.93
N VAL A 106 13.26 14.36 -14.52
CA VAL A 106 14.62 14.12 -14.09
C VAL A 106 14.78 14.53 -12.63
N ASP A 107 13.98 15.48 -12.18
CA ASP A 107 14.04 16.03 -10.84
C ASP A 107 13.06 15.40 -9.87
N GLY A 108 12.11 14.63 -10.34
CA GLY A 108 10.94 14.24 -9.54
C GLY A 108 11.27 13.42 -8.31
N ARG A 109 12.32 12.61 -8.35
CA ARG A 109 12.62 11.71 -7.24
C ARG A 109 14.05 11.77 -6.76
N GLN A 110 14.91 12.33 -7.57
CA GLN A 110 16.33 12.36 -7.27
C GLN A 110 16.69 13.58 -6.46
N GLY A 111 17.26 13.34 -5.34
CA GLY A 111 17.86 14.32 -4.51
C GLY A 111 16.96 15.28 -3.89
N MET A 112 15.84 14.80 -3.91
CA MET A 112 14.88 15.74 -3.58
C MET A 112 14.82 15.89 -2.11
N GLU A 113 15.17 17.07 -1.74
CA GLU A 113 14.52 17.68 -0.63
C GLU A 113 13.01 17.43 -0.69
N VAL A 114 12.55 16.91 -1.80
CA VAL A 114 11.19 16.91 -2.12
C VAL A 114 10.67 15.53 -2.01
N MET A 115 10.24 15.32 -0.91
CA MET A 115 9.25 14.34 -0.62
C MET A 115 7.86 14.86 -0.96
N ASN A 116 7.73 15.93 -1.69
CA ASN A 116 6.46 16.49 -2.15
C ASN A 116 5.99 15.75 -3.40
N ARG A 117 5.57 14.52 -3.17
CA ARG A 117 4.89 13.78 -4.19
C ARG A 117 3.54 14.40 -4.49
N SER A 118 3.13 14.28 -5.74
CA SER A 118 1.83 14.77 -6.16
C SER A 118 0.71 14.19 -5.27
N PRO A 119 -0.26 14.97 -4.86
CA PRO A 119 -1.45 14.46 -4.20
C PRO A 119 -2.25 13.48 -5.07
N LEU A 120 -1.95 13.38 -6.36
CA LEU A 120 -2.62 12.47 -7.30
C LEU A 120 -2.48 11.00 -6.91
N GLU A 121 -1.33 10.57 -6.40
CA GLU A 121 -1.14 9.19 -5.91
C GLU A 121 -2.20 8.81 -4.88
N PHE A 122 -2.40 9.69 -3.95
CA PHE A 122 -3.33 9.53 -2.86
C PHE A 122 -4.80 9.64 -3.32
N GLU A 123 -5.09 10.60 -4.20
CA GLU A 123 -6.43 10.79 -4.77
C GLU A 123 -6.83 9.61 -5.65
N ASP A 124 -5.88 8.98 -6.33
CA ASP A 124 -6.12 7.77 -7.11
C ASP A 124 -6.50 6.57 -6.22
N GLU A 125 -5.81 6.35 -5.11
CA GLU A 125 -6.20 5.30 -4.16
C GLU A 125 -7.60 5.55 -3.57
N LEU A 126 -7.92 6.80 -3.25
CA LEU A 126 -9.27 7.18 -2.80
C LEU A 126 -10.33 6.88 -3.86
N ALA A 127 -10.05 7.20 -5.11
CA ALA A 127 -10.96 6.92 -6.21
C ALA A 127 -11.20 5.42 -6.35
N ILE A 128 -10.14 4.60 -6.31
CA ILE A 128 -10.24 3.14 -6.34
C ILE A 128 -11.08 2.62 -5.18
N LEU A 129 -10.78 3.03 -3.95
CA LEU A 129 -11.52 2.60 -2.76
C LEU A 129 -12.99 3.03 -2.82
N GLY A 130 -13.27 4.23 -3.34
CA GLY A 130 -14.62 4.72 -3.59
C GLY A 130 -15.38 3.86 -4.60
N HIS A 131 -14.72 3.38 -5.65
CA HIS A 131 -15.28 2.44 -6.64
C HIS A 131 -15.51 1.06 -6.04
N VAL A 132 -14.52 0.51 -5.35
CA VAL A 132 -14.61 -0.81 -4.69
C VAL A 132 -15.79 -0.88 -3.72
N ARG A 133 -16.09 0.19 -3.00
CA ARG A 133 -17.27 0.26 -2.10
C ARG A 133 -18.60 0.05 -2.78
N ARG A 134 -18.70 0.33 -4.10
CA ARG A 134 -19.92 0.11 -4.88
C ARG A 134 -20.00 -1.28 -5.49
N HIS A 135 -18.91 -2.05 -5.45
CA HIS A 135 -18.88 -3.39 -6.01
C HIS A 135 -19.89 -4.31 -5.30
N PRO A 136 -20.77 -5.05 -6.04
CA PRO A 136 -21.88 -5.80 -5.46
C PRO A 136 -21.47 -6.87 -4.45
N GLN A 137 -20.28 -7.45 -4.61
CA GLN A 137 -19.73 -8.50 -3.75
C GLN A 137 -18.78 -7.98 -2.66
N VAL A 138 -18.65 -6.67 -2.49
CA VAL A 138 -17.80 -6.07 -1.44
C VAL A 138 -18.63 -5.54 -0.30
N ASP A 139 -18.23 -5.84 0.92
CA ASP A 139 -18.74 -5.20 2.13
C ASP A 139 -18.10 -3.81 2.26
N ALA A 140 -18.87 -2.80 1.86
CA ALA A 140 -18.42 -1.41 1.76
C ALA A 140 -17.91 -0.80 3.09
N ASP A 141 -18.35 -1.36 4.22
CA ASP A 141 -17.99 -0.90 5.57
C ASP A 141 -16.82 -1.69 6.15
N ASN A 142 -16.25 -2.62 5.38
CA ASN A 142 -15.23 -3.54 5.85
C ASN A 142 -14.05 -3.64 4.88
N LEU A 143 -13.32 -2.53 4.78
CA LEU A 143 -12.15 -2.39 3.91
C LEU A 143 -10.86 -2.50 4.71
N GLY A 144 -9.93 -3.32 4.25
CA GLY A 144 -8.56 -3.39 4.71
C GLY A 144 -7.59 -2.89 3.65
N HIS A 145 -6.37 -2.58 4.06
CA HIS A 145 -5.31 -2.15 3.16
C HIS A 145 -4.01 -2.90 3.48
N VAL A 146 -3.36 -3.43 2.47
CA VAL A 146 -2.00 -3.98 2.55
C VAL A 146 -1.12 -3.20 1.58
N GLY A 147 -0.33 -2.31 2.12
CA GLY A 147 0.60 -1.49 1.34
C GLY A 147 2.04 -1.97 1.55
N ILE A 148 2.78 -2.12 0.45
CA ILE A 148 4.18 -2.58 0.45
C ILE A 148 5.06 -1.44 -0.05
N SER A 149 6.16 -1.18 0.67
CA SER A 149 7.12 -0.12 0.32
C SER A 149 6.46 1.27 0.34
N HIS A 150 6.54 2.04 -0.74
CA HIS A 150 5.86 3.34 -0.82
C HIS A 150 4.35 3.24 -0.59
N ALA A 151 3.70 2.17 -1.05
CA ALA A 151 2.29 1.97 -0.76
C ALA A 151 2.00 1.75 0.75
N GLY A 152 2.99 1.33 1.53
CA GLY A 152 2.91 1.35 2.99
C GLY A 152 2.82 2.78 3.53
N GLU A 153 3.53 3.75 2.94
CA GLU A 153 3.38 5.17 3.26
C GLU A 153 2.00 5.69 2.87
N MET A 154 1.46 5.26 1.71
CA MET A 154 0.11 5.63 1.29
C MET A 154 -0.95 5.17 2.30
N LEU A 155 -0.80 3.99 2.89
CA LEU A 155 -1.66 3.55 4.00
C LEU A 155 -1.63 4.55 5.17
N PHE A 156 -0.47 5.02 5.59
CA PHE A 156 -0.36 6.02 6.66
C PHE A 156 -1.04 7.34 6.27
N LYS A 157 -0.89 7.78 5.03
CA LYS A 157 -1.54 8.99 4.50
C LYS A 157 -3.07 8.85 4.47
N LEU A 158 -3.58 7.70 4.03
CA LEU A 158 -5.01 7.40 4.05
C LEU A 158 -5.57 7.38 5.47
N ALA A 159 -4.90 6.66 6.37
CA ALA A 159 -5.34 6.52 7.76
C ALA A 159 -5.37 7.87 8.50
N PHE A 160 -4.41 8.74 8.21
CA PHE A 160 -4.34 10.08 8.77
C PHE A 160 -5.41 11.02 8.20
N ARG A 161 -5.63 10.99 6.88
CA ARG A 161 -6.53 11.92 6.19
C ARG A 161 -8.00 11.51 6.29
N TYR A 162 -8.28 10.20 6.38
CA TYR A 162 -9.63 9.64 6.34
C TYR A 162 -9.84 8.62 7.48
N PRO A 163 -9.86 9.10 8.74
CA PRO A 163 -10.17 8.24 9.87
C PRO A 163 -11.51 7.51 9.68
N GLY A 164 -11.58 6.24 10.07
CA GLY A 164 -12.76 5.41 9.92
C GLY A 164 -12.99 4.81 8.53
N MET A 165 -12.13 5.09 7.55
CA MET A 165 -12.27 4.55 6.21
C MET A 165 -11.87 3.08 6.14
N LEU A 166 -10.84 2.69 6.88
CA LEU A 166 -10.28 1.34 6.91
C LEU A 166 -10.57 0.64 8.23
N ARG A 167 -10.72 -0.68 8.20
CA ARG A 167 -10.88 -1.53 9.38
C ARG A 167 -9.56 -2.08 9.90
N ALA A 168 -8.62 -2.33 9.01
CA ALA A 168 -7.28 -2.80 9.33
C ALA A 168 -6.29 -2.34 8.26
N GLY A 169 -5.05 -2.09 8.67
CA GLY A 169 -3.97 -1.72 7.78
C GLY A 169 -2.72 -2.56 8.02
N VAL A 170 -2.08 -3.01 6.96
CA VAL A 170 -0.77 -3.66 7.00
C VAL A 170 0.19 -2.81 6.18
N ALA A 171 1.20 -2.27 6.84
CA ALA A 171 2.27 -1.51 6.22
C ALA A 171 3.53 -2.38 6.19
N SER A 172 3.75 -3.06 5.08
CA SER A 172 4.95 -3.86 4.88
C SER A 172 6.05 -3.00 4.31
N GLU A 173 7.16 -2.92 5.04
CA GLU A 173 8.35 -2.18 4.63
C GLU A 173 8.03 -0.71 4.25
N PRO A 174 7.26 0.04 5.08
CA PRO A 174 6.68 1.32 4.70
C PRO A 174 7.74 2.41 4.53
N ALA A 175 7.94 2.88 3.31
CA ALA A 175 8.89 3.94 2.98
C ALA A 175 8.35 5.34 3.37
N ASN A 176 8.09 5.53 4.66
CA ASN A 176 7.41 6.69 5.26
C ASN A 176 8.25 7.99 5.27
N HIS A 177 9.00 8.26 4.22
CA HIS A 177 9.86 9.44 4.14
C HIS A 177 9.06 10.74 4.26
N GLU A 178 8.03 10.87 3.43
CA GLU A 178 7.21 12.07 3.39
C GLU A 178 6.26 12.16 4.58
N PHE A 179 5.69 11.03 5.02
CA PHE A 179 4.82 11.00 6.19
C PHE A 179 5.56 11.46 7.46
N LEU A 180 6.83 11.11 7.60
CA LEU A 180 7.70 11.52 8.70
C LEU A 180 8.34 12.91 8.47
N ASP A 181 8.19 13.49 7.28
CA ASP A 181 8.86 14.73 6.86
C ASP A 181 10.36 14.69 7.17
N LEU A 182 11.03 13.66 6.63
CA LEU A 182 12.45 13.44 6.85
C LEU A 182 13.29 14.51 6.16
N ARG A 183 14.24 15.05 6.88
CA ARG A 183 15.17 16.09 6.38
C ARG A 183 16.48 15.46 5.96
N LEU A 184 16.55 15.05 4.72
CA LEU A 184 17.63 14.26 4.16
C LEU A 184 18.47 14.99 3.10
N GLY A 185 18.02 16.13 2.59
CA GLY A 185 18.56 16.78 1.40
C GLY A 185 20.06 17.09 1.45
N ASP A 186 20.60 17.39 2.62
CA ASP A 186 22.02 17.72 2.82
C ASP A 186 22.95 16.50 2.93
N VAL A 187 22.37 15.31 3.20
CA VAL A 187 23.13 14.07 3.43
C VAL A 187 22.85 12.97 2.38
N ALA A 188 21.89 13.20 1.48
CA ALA A 188 21.63 12.25 0.41
C ALA A 188 22.81 12.13 -0.55
N PRO A 189 23.21 10.91 -0.94
CA PRO A 189 24.32 10.70 -1.87
C PRO A 189 24.02 11.34 -3.23
N VAL A 190 25.05 11.76 -3.92
CA VAL A 190 24.93 12.27 -5.29
C VAL A 190 25.20 11.12 -6.23
N ASN A 191 24.26 10.82 -7.11
CA ASN A 191 24.45 9.88 -8.19
C ASN A 191 25.50 10.44 -9.16
N PRO A 192 26.62 9.74 -9.40
CA PRO A 192 27.72 10.27 -10.20
C PRO A 192 27.38 10.43 -11.68
N GLU A 193 26.38 9.71 -12.18
CA GLU A 193 25.99 9.76 -13.60
C GLU A 193 25.06 10.93 -13.89
N THR A 194 24.15 11.23 -12.96
CA THR A 194 23.14 12.28 -13.15
C THR A 194 23.49 13.59 -12.45
N GLY A 195 24.40 13.56 -11.49
CA GLY A 195 24.73 14.71 -10.63
C GLY A 195 23.63 15.07 -9.63
N LEU A 196 22.57 14.26 -9.55
CA LEU A 196 21.44 14.48 -8.67
C LEU A 196 21.60 13.66 -7.38
N ARG A 197 20.98 14.13 -6.30
CA ARG A 197 20.96 13.39 -5.04
C ARG A 197 19.92 12.28 -5.12
N ASP A 198 20.21 11.13 -4.56
CA ASP A 198 19.31 10.01 -4.52
C ASP A 198 19.01 9.58 -3.08
N ILE A 199 17.83 9.91 -2.61
CA ILE A 199 17.41 9.59 -1.26
C ILE A 199 17.01 8.11 -1.08
N GLU A 200 16.69 7.43 -2.17
CA GLU A 200 16.34 6.01 -2.10
C GLU A 200 17.56 5.11 -1.92
N GLU A 201 18.74 5.60 -2.31
CA GLU A 201 20.02 4.92 -2.07
C GLU A 201 20.59 5.13 -0.65
N MET A 202 19.90 5.93 0.17
CA MET A 202 20.38 6.19 1.53
C MET A 202 20.22 4.96 2.43
N GLN A 203 21.24 4.74 3.26
CA GLN A 203 21.22 3.70 4.28
C GLN A 203 20.54 4.22 5.55
N LEU A 204 19.24 3.98 5.68
CA LEU A 204 18.39 4.49 6.76
C LEU A 204 18.04 3.36 7.75
N GLN A 205 19.02 2.54 8.11
CA GLN A 205 18.83 1.37 8.97
C GLN A 205 18.72 1.73 10.46
N ASP A 206 19.44 2.77 10.89
CA ASP A 206 19.45 3.19 12.29
C ASP A 206 18.21 4.01 12.67
N PRO A 207 17.34 3.49 13.53
CA PRO A 207 16.14 4.23 13.93
C PRO A 207 16.47 5.52 14.71
N GLN A 208 17.58 5.59 15.43
CA GLN A 208 17.95 6.81 16.18
C GLN A 208 18.36 7.91 15.21
N TRP A 209 19.12 7.56 14.18
CA TRP A 209 19.51 8.48 13.14
C TRP A 209 18.29 9.02 12.36
N VAL A 210 17.38 8.14 11.98
CA VAL A 210 16.13 8.50 11.31
C VAL A 210 15.28 9.40 12.19
N ARG A 211 15.10 9.03 13.45
CA ARG A 211 14.31 9.80 14.41
C ARG A 211 14.84 11.22 14.63
N ALA A 212 16.16 11.37 14.66
CA ALA A 212 16.81 12.69 14.80
C ALA A 212 16.52 13.63 13.60
N ARG A 213 16.16 13.07 12.44
CA ARG A 213 15.83 13.81 11.22
C ARG A 213 14.34 13.89 10.90
N THR A 214 13.54 13.19 11.69
CA THR A 214 12.08 13.26 11.59
C THR A 214 11.57 14.59 12.12
N ASN A 215 10.61 15.19 11.41
CA ASN A 215 9.83 16.30 11.94
C ASN A 215 8.82 15.77 12.97
N LEU A 216 9.30 15.49 14.19
CA LEU A 216 8.50 14.86 15.24
C LEU A 216 7.19 15.61 15.57
N PRO A 217 7.13 16.96 15.62
CA PRO A 217 5.86 17.67 15.82
C PRO A 217 4.85 17.33 14.73
N LEU A 218 5.23 17.40 13.46
CA LEU A 218 4.36 17.13 12.32
C LEU A 218 3.98 15.65 12.23
N ALA A 219 4.92 14.74 12.47
CA ALA A 219 4.64 13.30 12.48
C ALA A 219 3.62 12.95 13.58
N ARG A 220 3.72 13.52 14.79
CA ARG A 220 2.75 13.32 15.86
C ARG A 220 1.38 13.91 15.54
N GLU A 221 1.34 15.09 14.93
CA GLU A 221 0.10 15.69 14.42
C GLU A 221 -0.60 14.74 13.43
N ARG A 222 0.13 14.19 12.47
CA ARG A 222 -0.39 13.23 11.46
C ARG A 222 -0.84 11.91 12.08
N ILE A 223 -0.18 11.44 13.13
CA ILE A 223 -0.55 10.20 13.84
C ILE A 223 -1.82 10.38 14.67
N THR A 224 -2.05 11.56 15.22
CA THR A 224 -3.17 11.81 16.15
C THR A 224 -4.53 11.33 15.65
N PRO A 225 -4.97 11.60 14.39
CA PRO A 225 -6.27 11.16 13.92
C PRO A 225 -6.33 9.68 13.49
N ILE A 226 -5.22 8.97 13.38
CA ILE A 226 -5.21 7.55 12.99
C ILE A 226 -6.00 6.73 14.00
N ASP A 227 -7.05 6.06 13.54
CA ASP A 227 -7.94 5.22 14.36
C ASP A 227 -7.98 3.75 13.90
N VAL A 228 -7.33 3.45 12.78
CA VAL A 228 -7.21 2.09 12.25
C VAL A 228 -6.07 1.35 12.93
N PRO A 229 -6.26 0.06 13.32
CA PRO A 229 -5.16 -0.79 13.76
C PRO A 229 -4.18 -1.03 12.61
N ILE A 230 -2.88 -0.91 12.88
CA ILE A 230 -1.83 -1.06 11.86
C ILE A 230 -0.79 -2.10 12.28
N LEU A 231 -0.60 -3.13 11.44
CA LEU A 231 0.56 -4.01 11.49
C LEU A 231 1.68 -3.39 10.66
N VAL A 232 2.77 -3.00 11.32
CA VAL A 232 3.98 -2.55 10.64
C VAL A 232 4.94 -3.71 10.53
N MET A 233 5.33 -4.03 9.31
CA MET A 233 6.24 -5.14 9.02
C MET A 233 7.57 -4.60 8.51
N GLY A 234 8.65 -5.07 9.10
CA GLY A 234 10.00 -4.76 8.69
C GLY A 234 10.66 -5.93 7.95
N ARG A 235 11.84 -5.67 7.42
CA ARG A 235 12.76 -6.65 6.87
C ARG A 235 14.13 -6.43 7.49
N ASP A 236 14.66 -7.44 8.19
CA ASP A 236 15.95 -7.34 8.84
C ASP A 236 17.04 -7.05 7.79
N GLY A 237 17.90 -6.08 8.06
CA GLY A 237 18.92 -5.64 7.13
C GLY A 237 18.42 -4.79 5.95
N ASP A 238 17.13 -4.42 5.90
CA ASP A 238 16.64 -3.46 4.90
C ASP A 238 17.31 -2.09 5.08
N HIS A 239 17.68 -1.47 3.97
CA HIS A 239 18.30 -0.13 3.99
C HIS A 239 17.38 0.95 4.58
N LEU A 240 16.06 0.72 4.61
CA LEU A 240 15.04 1.61 5.19
C LEU A 240 14.51 1.14 6.56
N GLN A 241 15.08 0.11 7.17
CA GLN A 241 14.57 -0.52 8.39
C GLN A 241 14.34 0.49 9.54
N GLY A 242 15.17 1.51 9.64
CA GLY A 242 15.02 2.58 10.64
C GLY A 242 13.73 3.39 10.45
N ILE A 243 13.33 3.62 9.20
CA ILE A 243 12.07 4.32 8.88
C ILE A 243 10.88 3.48 9.34
N PHE A 244 10.89 2.18 9.04
CA PHE A 244 9.80 1.29 9.44
C PHE A 244 9.66 1.25 10.96
N ARG A 245 10.79 1.16 11.65
CA ARG A 245 10.83 1.11 13.11
C ARG A 245 10.34 2.41 13.75
N VAL A 246 10.80 3.57 13.29
CA VAL A 246 10.36 4.88 13.80
C VAL A 246 8.86 5.08 13.56
N SER A 247 8.34 4.66 12.41
CA SER A 247 6.91 4.73 12.12
C SER A 247 6.07 3.97 13.14
N TYR A 248 6.47 2.74 13.46
CA TYR A 248 5.83 1.94 14.50
C TYR A 248 5.94 2.59 15.89
N GLU A 249 7.13 3.04 16.28
CA GLU A 249 7.35 3.64 17.59
C GLU A 249 6.48 4.88 17.81
N LEU A 250 6.37 5.73 16.79
CA LEU A 250 5.52 6.92 16.86
C LEU A 250 4.04 6.57 16.96
N LEU A 251 3.57 5.51 16.28
CA LEU A 251 2.21 4.99 16.49
C LEU A 251 1.99 4.58 17.95
N LYS A 252 2.93 3.83 18.53
CA LYS A 252 2.84 3.40 19.94
C LYS A 252 2.90 4.57 20.92
N GLU A 253 3.78 5.54 20.68
CA GLU A 253 3.85 6.79 21.48
C GLU A 253 2.52 7.57 21.42
N GLY A 254 1.86 7.56 20.25
CA GLY A 254 0.54 8.16 20.04
C GLY A 254 -0.62 7.33 20.61
N GLY A 255 -0.35 6.23 21.31
CA GLY A 255 -1.38 5.35 21.90
C GLY A 255 -2.20 4.58 20.88
N LYS A 256 -1.67 4.39 19.66
CA LYS A 256 -2.39 3.69 18.59
C LYS A 256 -2.32 2.19 18.75
N ASP A 257 -3.35 1.50 18.23
CA ASP A 257 -3.35 0.05 18.10
C ASP A 257 -2.41 -0.33 16.96
N ALA A 258 -1.18 -0.67 17.31
CA ALA A 258 -0.13 -0.99 16.35
C ALA A 258 0.70 -2.18 16.81
N GLU A 259 1.05 -3.05 15.86
CA GLU A 259 1.90 -4.21 16.03
C GLU A 259 3.15 -4.09 15.17
N TRP A 260 4.22 -4.73 15.61
CA TRP A 260 5.49 -4.80 14.90
C TRP A 260 5.91 -6.24 14.71
N VAL A 261 6.34 -6.55 13.49
CA VAL A 261 7.05 -7.78 13.17
C VAL A 261 8.17 -7.46 12.18
N SER A 262 9.28 -8.17 12.26
CA SER A 262 10.36 -8.05 11.28
C SER A 262 10.86 -9.45 10.94
N TRP A 263 11.29 -9.64 9.69
CA TRP A 263 11.72 -10.93 9.17
C TRP A 263 13.09 -10.81 8.49
N ASP A 264 13.95 -11.78 8.72
CA ASP A 264 15.20 -11.93 7.97
C ASP A 264 14.90 -12.55 6.60
N HIS A 265 14.71 -11.68 5.60
CA HIS A 265 14.38 -12.08 4.24
C HIS A 265 15.23 -11.28 3.22
N PRO A 266 15.78 -11.92 2.16
CA PRO A 266 16.66 -11.24 1.22
C PRO A 266 15.92 -10.23 0.32
N LEU A 267 14.61 -10.41 0.08
CA LEU A 267 13.86 -9.60 -0.87
C LEU A 267 13.03 -8.52 -0.17
N HIS A 268 13.17 -7.28 -0.62
CA HIS A 268 12.21 -6.21 -0.33
C HIS A 268 10.87 -6.52 -1.02
N GLY A 269 9.76 -6.38 -0.31
CA GLY A 269 8.42 -6.73 -0.82
C GLY A 269 8.12 -8.23 -0.78
N TYR A 270 8.70 -8.96 0.17
CA TYR A 270 8.58 -10.41 0.28
C TYR A 270 7.15 -10.94 0.46
N LEU A 271 6.19 -10.11 0.84
CA LEU A 271 4.76 -10.49 0.89
C LEU A 271 4.15 -10.82 -0.48
N ALA A 272 4.76 -10.36 -1.56
CA ALA A 272 4.27 -10.59 -2.92
C ALA A 272 5.27 -11.42 -3.75
N PRO A 273 5.45 -12.71 -3.43
CA PRO A 273 6.44 -13.56 -4.11
C PRO A 273 6.07 -13.83 -5.56
N LEU A 274 7.08 -13.96 -6.42
CA LEU A 274 6.89 -14.43 -7.79
C LEU A 274 6.43 -15.89 -7.80
N ALA A 275 5.56 -16.23 -8.73
CA ALA A 275 5.10 -17.60 -8.94
C ALA A 275 6.26 -18.54 -9.29
N ALA A 276 7.25 -18.05 -10.05
CA ALA A 276 8.45 -18.80 -10.40
C ALA A 276 9.31 -19.14 -9.16
N ASP A 277 9.48 -18.20 -8.24
CA ASP A 277 10.25 -18.42 -7.01
C ASP A 277 9.55 -19.46 -6.13
N ARG A 278 8.24 -19.41 -6.06
CA ARG A 278 7.45 -20.37 -5.31
C ARG A 278 7.47 -21.76 -5.92
N ALA A 279 7.51 -21.87 -7.23
CA ALA A 279 7.66 -23.16 -7.93
C ALA A 279 9.02 -23.82 -7.67
N ALA A 280 10.06 -23.01 -7.41
CA ALA A 280 11.40 -23.50 -7.08
C ALA A 280 11.53 -24.03 -5.64
N GLY A 281 10.63 -23.65 -4.74
CA GLY A 281 10.62 -24.09 -3.35
C GLY A 281 9.67 -23.27 -2.47
N ARG A 282 9.38 -23.82 -1.28
CA ARG A 282 8.58 -23.14 -0.29
C ARG A 282 9.47 -22.18 0.52
N ASP A 283 9.00 -20.96 0.69
CA ASP A 283 9.62 -19.98 1.57
C ASP A 283 8.84 -19.88 2.89
N ASP A 284 9.41 -20.44 3.97
CA ASP A 284 8.75 -20.50 5.27
C ASP A 284 8.60 -19.12 5.92
N ILE A 285 9.45 -18.15 5.58
CA ILE A 285 9.31 -16.77 6.08
C ILE A 285 8.13 -16.11 5.42
N GLN A 286 8.02 -16.19 4.09
CA GLN A 286 6.88 -15.66 3.35
C GLN A 286 5.56 -16.28 3.83
N GLU A 287 5.53 -17.62 4.06
CA GLU A 287 4.34 -18.29 4.57
C GLU A 287 3.91 -17.73 5.92
N ARG A 288 4.83 -17.68 6.89
CA ARG A 288 4.55 -17.14 8.23
C ARG A 288 4.16 -15.67 8.21
N ALA A 289 4.78 -14.89 7.35
CA ALA A 289 4.45 -13.48 7.19
C ALA A 289 3.03 -13.29 6.66
N ILE A 290 2.64 -14.03 5.61
CA ILE A 290 1.29 -14.00 5.04
C ILE A 290 0.27 -14.53 6.04
N ASP A 291 0.57 -15.61 6.77
CA ASP A 291 -0.28 -16.10 7.86
C ASP A 291 -0.48 -15.04 8.94
N GLY A 292 0.57 -14.33 9.31
CA GLY A 292 0.50 -13.20 10.25
C GLY A 292 -0.37 -12.07 9.76
N VAL A 293 -0.27 -11.72 8.48
CA VAL A 293 -1.14 -10.71 7.84
C VAL A 293 -2.60 -11.15 7.90
N ILE A 294 -2.90 -12.38 7.50
CA ILE A 294 -4.28 -12.90 7.52
C ILE A 294 -4.83 -12.93 8.95
N ALA A 295 -4.03 -13.42 9.91
CA ALA A 295 -4.44 -13.45 11.31
C ALA A 295 -4.71 -12.04 11.89
N PHE A 296 -3.92 -11.04 11.47
CA PHE A 296 -4.14 -9.65 11.84
C PHE A 296 -5.44 -9.12 11.22
N LEU A 297 -5.66 -9.31 9.92
CA LEU A 297 -6.89 -8.90 9.25
C LEU A 297 -8.13 -9.58 9.87
N ASP A 298 -8.05 -10.88 10.18
CA ASP A 298 -9.14 -11.65 10.79
C ASP A 298 -9.60 -11.05 12.11
N ARG A 299 -8.69 -10.54 12.94
CA ARG A 299 -9.03 -9.93 14.23
C ARG A 299 -9.90 -8.69 14.12
N TYR A 300 -9.78 -7.93 13.05
CA TYR A 300 -10.46 -6.63 12.92
C TYR A 300 -11.57 -6.64 11.85
N MET A 301 -11.50 -7.57 10.90
CA MET A 301 -12.38 -7.57 9.73
C MET A 301 -13.39 -8.72 9.70
N LYS A 302 -13.22 -9.77 10.53
CA LYS A 302 -14.18 -10.88 10.58
C LYS A 302 -15.18 -10.76 11.74
N PRO A 303 -16.38 -11.41 11.63
CA PRO A 303 -17.35 -11.46 12.72
C PRO A 303 -16.73 -12.05 13.99
N GLY A 304 -16.91 -11.38 15.12
CA GLY A 304 -16.31 -11.78 16.41
C GLY A 304 -14.90 -11.22 16.66
N GLY A 305 -14.31 -10.55 15.67
CA GLY A 305 -13.05 -9.85 15.83
C GLY A 305 -13.16 -8.59 16.71
N GLN A 306 -12.02 -8.09 17.17
CA GLN A 306 -11.94 -6.82 17.89
C GLN A 306 -12.34 -5.69 16.92
N ARG A 307 -13.47 -5.04 17.17
CA ARG A 307 -13.84 -3.85 16.41
C ARG A 307 -13.08 -2.66 17.00
N ALA A 308 -12.25 -1.99 16.18
CA ALA A 308 -11.87 -0.62 16.50
C ALA A 308 -13.17 0.18 16.74
N GLN A 309 -13.23 0.95 17.82
CA GLN A 309 -14.39 1.80 18.07
C GLN A 309 -14.57 2.74 16.87
N PRO A 310 -15.75 2.79 16.25
CA PRO A 310 -15.97 3.70 15.15
C PRO A 310 -15.74 5.14 15.63
N ALA A 311 -14.85 5.86 14.98
CA ALA A 311 -14.79 7.30 15.13
C ALA A 311 -16.17 7.89 14.81
N PRO A 312 -16.60 8.97 15.48
CA PRO A 312 -17.89 9.58 15.22
C PRO A 312 -17.97 9.93 13.71
N LYS A 313 -19.06 9.50 13.09
CA LYS A 313 -19.34 9.63 11.66
C LYS A 313 -19.18 11.10 11.21
N GLN A 314 -18.01 11.48 10.76
CA GLN A 314 -17.74 12.76 10.09
C GLN A 314 -16.70 12.58 8.99
N ALA A 315 -17.05 11.91 7.94
CA ALA A 315 -16.41 12.15 6.65
C ALA A 315 -17.39 11.73 5.55
N LYS A 316 -18.12 12.68 5.02
CA LYS A 316 -18.59 12.54 3.66
C LYS A 316 -17.34 12.62 2.81
N LEU A 317 -17.02 11.53 2.10
CA LEU A 317 -16.05 11.58 1.01
C LEU A 317 -16.49 12.68 0.03
N PRO A 318 -15.55 13.48 -0.47
CA PRO A 318 -15.86 14.51 -1.45
C PRO A 318 -16.44 13.96 -2.73
#